data_20e0bd69ea3b8e340ad8c8d6dcfb15a7
#
_entry.id   20e0bd69ea3b8e340ad8c8d6dcfb15a7
#
_cell.length_a   1.000
_cell.length_b   1.000
_cell.length_c   1.000
_cell.angle_alpha   90.00
_cell.angle_beta   90.00
_cell.angle_gamma   90.00
#
_symmetry.space_group_name_H-M   'P 1'
#
loop_
_entity.id
_entity.type
_entity.pdbx_description
1 polymer ?
#
loop_
_entity_poly.entity_id
_entity_poly.type
_entity_poly.pdbx_seq_one_letter_code
_entity_poly.pdbx_strand_id
1 'polypeptide(L)'
;MKSQKNILIAFLLNLAFALFEFWGGIVCGSVAISSDAVHDLGDAVSIGISYFLERKSSLPRDAKYTYGYGKYSLLGGLITTVVLLAGSVVMMIKAAGRLLSPCVINYSGMTAFAVVGLIVNITAALFTRDGKSINCRAVNLHMLEDVFGWAVVLVGSVVMRFTGLRFIDPIISLAVSAFIIFNALKHLRDIGDVFLERTPRNLDLAELIHHLSETDGVLNVHHVHVRSTDGYHVSATMHVVTDEDAKRVKDAIRTELRKHGVSFATIETELPGETCGEENSETLNEPIRYHHH
;
A
#
# COMPACT_ATOMS: atom_id res chain seq x y z
N MET A 1 2.03 -16.98 0.27
CA MET A 1 1.05 -17.83 1.00
C MET A 1 0.53 -17.19 2.29
N LYS A 2 1.37 -16.57 3.15
CA LYS A 2 0.90 -15.95 4.42
C LYS A 2 0.04 -14.71 4.16
N SER A 3 0.43 -13.84 3.24
CA SER A 3 -0.32 -12.63 2.84
C SER A 3 -1.71 -12.96 2.29
N GLN A 4 -1.83 -13.92 1.39
CA GLN A 4 -3.12 -14.36 0.84
C GLN A 4 -4.09 -14.86 1.90
N LYS A 5 -3.61 -15.66 2.87
CA LYS A 5 -4.45 -16.14 3.98
C LYS A 5 -4.95 -14.99 4.84
N ASN A 6 -4.10 -14.01 5.09
CA ASN A 6 -4.46 -12.85 5.91
C ASN A 6 -5.54 -12.00 5.23
N ILE A 7 -5.40 -11.73 3.93
CA ILE A 7 -6.42 -11.00 3.15
C ILE A 7 -7.73 -11.80 3.08
N LEU A 8 -7.67 -13.12 2.91
CA LEU A 8 -8.86 -13.96 2.90
C LEU A 8 -9.59 -13.92 4.26
N ILE A 9 -8.86 -13.95 5.37
CA ILE A 9 -9.46 -13.85 6.71
C ILE A 9 -10.13 -12.48 6.88
N ALA A 10 -9.47 -11.40 6.49
CA ALA A 10 -10.04 -10.05 6.54
C ALA A 10 -11.32 -9.96 5.68
N PHE A 11 -11.28 -10.46 4.46
CA PHE A 11 -12.44 -10.55 3.58
C PHE A 11 -13.62 -11.27 4.22
N LEU A 12 -13.38 -12.47 4.77
CA LEU A 12 -14.45 -13.28 5.37
C LEU A 12 -15.03 -12.62 6.62
N LEU A 13 -14.20 -11.99 7.45
CA LEU A 13 -14.65 -11.27 8.63
C LEU A 13 -15.48 -10.05 8.26
N ASN A 14 -15.01 -9.24 7.30
CA ASN A 14 -15.75 -8.05 6.85
C ASN A 14 -17.06 -8.43 6.15
N LEU A 15 -17.04 -9.43 5.28
CA LEU A 15 -18.25 -9.94 4.63
C LEU A 15 -19.28 -10.47 5.64
N ALA A 16 -18.82 -11.25 6.63
CA ALA A 16 -19.71 -11.79 7.67
C ALA A 16 -20.31 -10.64 8.52
N PHE A 17 -19.54 -9.61 8.80
CA PHE A 17 -20.01 -8.45 9.54
C PHE A 17 -21.00 -7.62 8.72
N ALA A 18 -20.74 -7.33 7.45
CA ALA A 18 -21.66 -6.64 6.55
C ALA A 18 -23.01 -7.36 6.43
N LEU A 19 -22.99 -8.70 6.33
CA LEU A 19 -24.23 -9.51 6.30
C LEU A 19 -24.97 -9.46 7.64
N PHE A 20 -24.26 -9.45 8.76
CA PHE A 20 -24.85 -9.30 10.10
C PHE A 20 -25.52 -7.94 10.26
N GLU A 21 -24.89 -6.85 9.82
CA GLU A 21 -25.47 -5.50 9.83
C GLU A 21 -26.67 -5.38 8.90
N PHE A 22 -26.58 -5.96 7.70
CA PHE A 22 -27.69 -5.95 6.76
C PHE A 22 -28.94 -6.64 7.34
N TRP A 23 -28.74 -7.79 7.96
CA TRP A 23 -29.81 -8.49 8.67
C TRP A 23 -30.34 -7.67 9.85
N GLY A 24 -29.46 -7.09 10.67
CA GLY A 24 -29.81 -6.23 11.79
C GLY A 24 -30.61 -4.98 11.35
N GLY A 25 -30.22 -4.37 10.23
CA GLY A 25 -30.92 -3.24 9.64
C GLY A 25 -32.36 -3.57 9.22
N ILE A 26 -32.57 -4.74 8.61
CA ILE A 26 -33.91 -5.24 8.24
C ILE A 26 -34.74 -5.50 9.48
N VAL A 27 -34.21 -6.20 10.48
CA VAL A 27 -34.93 -6.57 11.70
C VAL A 27 -35.29 -5.33 12.53
N CYS A 28 -34.39 -4.35 12.61
CA CYS A 28 -34.61 -3.09 13.34
C CYS A 28 -35.39 -2.04 12.54
N GLY A 29 -35.67 -2.29 11.26
CA GLY A 29 -36.33 -1.31 10.37
C GLY A 29 -35.51 -0.02 10.20
N SER A 30 -34.19 -0.07 10.41
CA SER A 30 -33.28 1.08 10.36
C SER A 30 -32.65 1.22 8.98
N VAL A 31 -33.06 2.26 8.25
CA VAL A 31 -32.45 2.61 6.96
C VAL A 31 -30.97 2.99 7.12
N ALA A 32 -30.61 3.60 8.27
CA ALA A 32 -29.23 3.99 8.53
C ALA A 32 -28.30 2.78 8.63
N ILE A 33 -28.67 1.75 9.43
CA ILE A 33 -27.91 0.51 9.56
C ILE A 33 -27.85 -0.24 8.21
N SER A 34 -28.97 -0.31 7.48
CA SER A 34 -28.99 -0.95 6.16
C SER A 34 -28.11 -0.21 5.15
N SER A 35 -28.03 1.11 5.21
CA SER A 35 -27.13 1.91 4.35
C SER A 35 -25.65 1.68 4.68
N ASP A 36 -25.32 1.53 5.95
CA ASP A 36 -23.96 1.22 6.43
C ASP A 36 -23.55 -0.20 5.96
N ALA A 37 -24.44 -1.17 6.12
CA ALA A 37 -24.23 -2.54 5.64
C ALA A 37 -23.98 -2.63 4.12
N VAL A 38 -24.63 -1.78 3.30
CA VAL A 38 -24.37 -1.73 1.86
C VAL A 38 -22.98 -1.15 1.57
N HIS A 39 -22.51 -0.19 2.38
CA HIS A 39 -21.15 0.33 2.30
C HIS A 39 -20.13 -0.77 2.62
N ASP A 40 -20.29 -1.45 3.74
CA ASP A 40 -19.41 -2.54 4.19
C ASP A 40 -19.40 -3.73 3.20
N LEU A 41 -20.52 -3.98 2.52
CA LEU A 41 -20.57 -4.98 1.45
C LEU A 41 -19.71 -4.54 0.24
N GLY A 42 -19.70 -3.25 -0.10
CA GLY A 42 -18.84 -2.68 -1.14
C GLY A 42 -17.35 -2.86 -0.78
N ASP A 43 -17.02 -2.65 0.48
CA ASP A 43 -15.66 -2.85 1.00
C ASP A 43 -15.24 -4.32 0.98
N ALA A 44 -16.13 -5.22 1.37
CA ALA A 44 -15.89 -6.66 1.25
C ALA A 44 -15.62 -7.07 -0.20
N VAL A 45 -16.35 -6.55 -1.17
CA VAL A 45 -16.10 -6.80 -2.60
C VAL A 45 -14.71 -6.31 -3.02
N SER A 46 -14.30 -5.12 -2.58
CA SER A 46 -12.98 -4.56 -2.84
C SER A 46 -11.85 -5.45 -2.30
N ILE A 47 -11.97 -5.90 -1.04
CA ILE A 47 -11.01 -6.81 -0.42
C ILE A 47 -11.00 -8.17 -1.12
N GLY A 48 -12.16 -8.65 -1.57
CA GLY A 48 -12.29 -9.87 -2.37
C GLY A 48 -11.51 -9.80 -3.69
N ILE A 49 -11.64 -8.69 -4.43
CA ILE A 49 -10.84 -8.41 -5.64
C ILE A 49 -9.36 -8.43 -5.30
N SER A 50 -8.97 -7.75 -4.23
CA SER A 50 -7.59 -7.71 -3.74
C SER A 50 -7.05 -9.11 -3.42
N TYR A 51 -7.85 -10.01 -2.85
CA TYR A 51 -7.46 -11.39 -2.60
C TYR A 51 -7.13 -12.15 -3.90
N PHE A 52 -7.98 -12.03 -4.93
CA PHE A 52 -7.73 -12.68 -6.20
C PHE A 52 -6.47 -12.15 -6.89
N LEU A 53 -6.25 -10.85 -6.83
CA LEU A 53 -5.06 -10.21 -7.42
C LEU A 53 -3.78 -10.61 -6.66
N GLU A 54 -3.83 -10.70 -5.33
CA GLU A 54 -2.72 -11.19 -4.51
C GLU A 54 -2.40 -12.66 -4.81
N ARG A 55 -3.44 -13.48 -5.00
CA ARG A 55 -3.25 -14.86 -5.43
C ARG A 55 -2.58 -14.96 -6.79
N LYS A 56 -2.98 -14.09 -7.74
CA LYS A 56 -2.38 -14.03 -9.07
C LYS A 56 -0.93 -13.53 -9.03
N SER A 57 -0.61 -12.58 -8.15
CA SER A 57 0.75 -12.05 -7.99
C SER A 57 1.78 -13.10 -7.58
N SER A 58 1.32 -14.16 -6.91
CA SER A 58 2.18 -15.26 -6.45
C SER A 58 2.44 -16.34 -7.49
N LEU A 59 1.92 -16.20 -8.71
CA LEU A 59 2.21 -17.14 -9.79
C LEU A 59 3.67 -17.00 -10.24
N PRO A 60 4.32 -18.12 -10.62
CA PRO A 60 5.67 -18.07 -11.16
C PRO A 60 5.67 -17.33 -12.51
N ARG A 61 6.82 -16.77 -12.86
CA ARG A 61 7.05 -16.16 -14.17
C ARG A 61 6.83 -17.18 -15.30
N ASP A 62 6.33 -16.71 -16.42
CA ASP A 62 6.12 -17.49 -17.64
C ASP A 62 6.57 -16.70 -18.89
N ALA A 63 6.31 -17.23 -20.09
CA ALA A 63 6.66 -16.59 -21.35
C ALA A 63 5.91 -15.26 -21.61
N LYS A 64 4.73 -15.02 -20.96
CA LYS A 64 3.99 -13.77 -21.09
C LYS A 64 4.46 -12.72 -20.08
N TYR A 65 4.81 -13.16 -18.87
CA TYR A 65 5.22 -12.29 -17.76
C TYR A 65 6.61 -12.72 -17.27
N THR A 66 7.64 -12.33 -18.01
CA THR A 66 9.03 -12.73 -17.76
C THR A 66 9.59 -12.21 -16.44
N TYR A 67 9.09 -11.06 -15.96
CA TYR A 67 9.36 -10.51 -14.61
C TYR A 67 8.43 -11.08 -13.53
N GLY A 68 7.51 -11.99 -13.90
CA GLY A 68 6.51 -12.55 -13.01
C GLY A 68 5.26 -11.69 -12.87
N TYR A 69 4.41 -12.07 -11.95
CA TYR A 69 3.08 -11.50 -11.75
C TYR A 69 3.02 -10.52 -10.56
N GLY A 70 4.15 -10.14 -9.97
CA GLY A 70 4.22 -9.32 -8.75
C GLY A 70 3.42 -8.00 -8.82
N LYS A 71 3.37 -7.35 -9.98
CA LYS A 71 2.57 -6.11 -10.19
C LYS A 71 1.07 -6.29 -9.98
N TYR A 72 0.53 -7.51 -9.98
CA TYR A 72 -0.88 -7.75 -9.62
C TYR A 72 -1.18 -7.46 -8.14
N SER A 73 -0.20 -7.63 -7.25
CA SER A 73 -0.33 -7.20 -5.86
C SER A 73 -0.44 -5.67 -5.75
N LEU A 74 0.36 -4.93 -6.53
CA LEU A 74 0.26 -3.46 -6.62
C LEU A 74 -1.12 -3.01 -7.11
N LEU A 75 -1.64 -3.68 -8.14
CA LEU A 75 -2.97 -3.39 -8.67
C LEU A 75 -4.08 -3.63 -7.63
N GLY A 76 -3.97 -4.71 -6.86
CA GLY A 76 -4.87 -4.97 -5.73
C GLY A 76 -4.82 -3.87 -4.68
N GLY A 77 -3.61 -3.47 -4.28
CA GLY A 77 -3.40 -2.35 -3.35
C GLY A 77 -3.95 -1.02 -3.88
N LEU A 78 -3.78 -0.76 -5.19
CA LEU A 78 -4.32 0.43 -5.83
C LEU A 78 -5.86 0.47 -5.75
N ILE A 79 -6.53 -0.60 -6.11
CA ILE A 79 -8.00 -0.70 -6.07
C ILE A 79 -8.51 -0.49 -4.66
N THR A 80 -7.95 -1.20 -3.68
CA THR A 80 -8.35 -1.05 -2.26
C THR A 80 -8.12 0.37 -1.76
N THR A 81 -6.96 0.99 -2.07
CA THR A 81 -6.66 2.35 -1.64
C THR A 81 -7.58 3.40 -2.28
N VAL A 82 -7.97 3.21 -3.55
CA VAL A 82 -8.91 4.11 -4.22
C VAL A 82 -10.32 3.99 -3.63
N VAL A 83 -10.79 2.78 -3.33
CA VAL A 83 -12.08 2.55 -2.67
C VAL A 83 -12.06 3.17 -1.26
N LEU A 84 -11.00 2.94 -0.48
CA LEU A 84 -10.78 3.54 0.83
C LEU A 84 -10.84 5.07 0.77
N LEU A 85 -10.12 5.68 -0.18
CA LEU A 85 -10.10 7.14 -0.36
C LEU A 85 -11.50 7.68 -0.69
N ALA A 86 -12.23 7.02 -1.59
CA ALA A 86 -13.58 7.41 -1.96
C ALA A 86 -14.53 7.29 -0.75
N GLY A 87 -14.48 6.20 0.02
CA GLY A 87 -15.25 6.00 1.25
C GLY A 87 -14.97 7.08 2.28
N SER A 88 -13.68 7.38 2.53
CA SER A 88 -13.28 8.41 3.51
C SER A 88 -13.76 9.82 3.11
N VAL A 89 -13.75 10.15 1.81
CA VAL A 89 -14.30 11.42 1.31
C VAL A 89 -15.82 11.49 1.55
N VAL A 90 -16.56 10.41 1.27
CA VAL A 90 -18.01 10.34 1.54
C VAL A 90 -18.29 10.49 3.03
N MET A 91 -17.51 9.83 3.90
CA MET A 91 -17.64 9.96 5.36
C MET A 91 -17.35 11.39 5.83
N MET A 92 -16.35 12.06 5.27
CA MET A 92 -16.05 13.46 5.56
C MET A 92 -17.21 14.38 5.20
N ILE A 93 -17.83 14.20 4.03
CA ILE A 93 -19.00 14.97 3.59
C ILE A 93 -20.19 14.74 4.52
N LYS A 94 -20.48 13.46 4.88
CA LYS A 94 -21.54 13.10 5.83
C LYS A 94 -21.30 13.73 7.21
N ALA A 95 -20.07 13.67 7.72
CA ALA A 95 -19.71 14.27 9.01
C ALA A 95 -19.88 15.80 9.01
N ALA A 96 -19.46 16.47 7.93
CA ALA A 96 -19.70 17.90 7.75
C ALA A 96 -21.20 18.26 7.71
N GLY A 97 -22.02 17.45 7.03
CA GLY A 97 -23.47 17.61 7.01
C GLY A 97 -24.12 17.45 8.39
N ARG A 98 -23.62 16.52 9.23
CA ARG A 98 -24.12 16.32 10.60
C ARG A 98 -23.80 17.49 11.55
N LEU A 99 -22.76 18.28 11.27
CA LEU A 99 -22.51 19.52 12.00
C LEU A 99 -23.64 20.58 11.78
N LEU A 100 -24.17 20.60 10.55
CA LEU A 100 -25.21 21.54 10.16
C LEU A 100 -26.63 21.05 10.54
N SER A 101 -26.84 19.73 10.59
CA SER A 101 -28.17 19.13 10.87
C SER A 101 -28.00 17.89 11.77
N PRO A 102 -27.94 18.07 13.10
CA PRO A 102 -27.82 16.98 14.05
C PRO A 102 -29.00 16.00 13.99
N CYS A 103 -28.73 14.71 13.82
CA CYS A 103 -29.74 13.65 13.82
C CYS A 103 -30.06 13.18 15.24
N VAL A 104 -31.31 12.69 15.44
CA VAL A 104 -31.70 11.99 16.68
C VAL A 104 -31.20 10.54 16.57
N ILE A 105 -30.36 10.13 17.49
CA ILE A 105 -29.70 8.85 17.46
C ILE A 105 -30.20 7.95 18.62
N ASN A 106 -30.52 6.69 18.34
CA ASN A 106 -30.79 5.68 19.37
C ASN A 106 -29.46 5.09 19.87
N TYR A 107 -28.98 5.60 21.02
CA TYR A 107 -27.66 5.28 21.56
C TYR A 107 -27.50 3.84 22.04
N SER A 108 -28.57 3.16 22.44
CA SER A 108 -28.47 1.82 23.07
C SER A 108 -28.19 0.71 22.05
N GLY A 109 -28.83 0.73 20.89
CA GLY A 109 -28.56 -0.24 19.80
C GLY A 109 -27.19 0.00 19.17
N MET A 110 -26.82 1.28 18.95
CA MET A 110 -25.54 1.65 18.33
C MET A 110 -24.33 1.20 19.18
N THR A 111 -24.42 1.27 20.51
CA THR A 111 -23.31 0.83 21.38
C THR A 111 -23.01 -0.66 21.23
N ALA A 112 -24.05 -1.51 21.14
CA ALA A 112 -23.88 -2.95 21.00
C ALA A 112 -23.27 -3.31 19.61
N PHE A 113 -23.78 -2.69 18.53
CA PHE A 113 -23.20 -2.85 17.20
C PHE A 113 -21.77 -2.32 17.11
N ALA A 114 -21.47 -1.17 17.74
CA ALA A 114 -20.14 -0.60 17.77
C ALA A 114 -19.12 -1.51 18.48
N VAL A 115 -19.50 -2.17 19.56
CA VAL A 115 -18.63 -3.13 20.26
C VAL A 115 -18.32 -4.34 19.35
N VAL A 116 -19.34 -4.92 18.71
CA VAL A 116 -19.15 -6.07 17.81
C VAL A 116 -18.32 -5.67 16.61
N GLY A 117 -18.64 -4.54 15.95
CA GLY A 117 -17.89 -4.02 14.81
C GLY A 117 -16.43 -3.75 15.16
N LEU A 118 -16.17 -3.13 16.31
CA LEU A 118 -14.82 -2.86 16.78
C LEU A 118 -14.02 -4.16 17.00
N ILE A 119 -14.61 -5.18 17.60
CA ILE A 119 -13.94 -6.47 17.85
C ILE A 119 -13.61 -7.17 16.51
N VAL A 120 -14.57 -7.20 15.58
CA VAL A 120 -14.38 -7.85 14.26
C VAL A 120 -13.29 -7.14 13.47
N ASN A 121 -13.34 -5.80 13.38
CA ASN A 121 -12.39 -5.03 12.59
C ASN A 121 -10.99 -4.98 13.22
N ILE A 122 -10.85 -4.92 14.56
CA ILE A 122 -9.57 -5.11 15.24
C ILE A 122 -8.98 -6.47 14.90
N THR A 123 -9.79 -7.54 14.95
CA THR A 123 -9.32 -8.89 14.64
C THR A 123 -8.82 -8.95 13.20
N ALA A 124 -9.56 -8.41 12.23
CA ALA A 124 -9.16 -8.35 10.83
C ALA A 124 -7.88 -7.53 10.61
N ALA A 125 -7.77 -6.36 11.27
CA ALA A 125 -6.58 -5.51 11.22
C ALA A 125 -5.34 -6.22 11.78
N LEU A 126 -5.46 -6.95 12.88
CA LEU A 126 -4.35 -7.73 13.46
C LEU A 126 -3.88 -8.85 12.52
N PHE A 127 -4.79 -9.53 11.83
CA PHE A 127 -4.42 -10.55 10.84
C PHE A 127 -3.70 -9.98 9.63
N THR A 128 -4.04 -8.78 9.20
CA THR A 128 -3.43 -8.13 8.02
C THR A 128 -2.17 -7.33 8.33
N ARG A 129 -1.91 -6.98 9.60
CA ARG A 129 -0.81 -6.12 10.05
C ARG A 129 0.57 -6.58 9.59
N ASP A 130 0.87 -7.87 9.72
CA ASP A 130 2.19 -8.43 9.44
C ASP A 130 2.36 -8.84 7.96
N GLY A 131 1.41 -8.50 7.11
CA GLY A 131 1.47 -8.77 5.69
C GLY A 131 2.52 -7.91 4.99
N LYS A 132 3.41 -8.57 4.22
CA LYS A 132 4.51 -7.88 3.54
C LYS A 132 4.09 -7.24 2.21
N SER A 133 3.03 -7.71 1.54
CA SER A 133 2.62 -7.16 0.24
C SER A 133 1.98 -5.78 0.35
N ILE A 134 2.20 -4.93 -0.66
CA ILE A 134 1.58 -3.61 -0.76
C ILE A 134 0.04 -3.75 -0.70
N ASN A 135 -0.49 -4.78 -1.35
CA ASN A 135 -1.90 -5.11 -1.27
C ASN A 135 -2.36 -5.40 0.17
N CYS A 136 -1.60 -6.21 0.92
CA CYS A 136 -1.93 -6.50 2.32
C CYS A 136 -1.87 -5.25 3.22
N ARG A 137 -0.97 -4.32 2.91
CA ARG A 137 -0.92 -3.01 3.60
C ARG A 137 -2.14 -2.16 3.28
N ALA A 138 -2.61 -2.16 2.02
CA ALA A 138 -3.82 -1.46 1.63
C ALA A 138 -5.06 -2.02 2.36
N VAL A 139 -5.20 -3.35 2.40
CA VAL A 139 -6.28 -4.01 3.16
C VAL A 139 -6.16 -3.72 4.67
N ASN A 140 -4.95 -3.71 5.22
CA ASN A 140 -4.75 -3.35 6.63
C ASN A 140 -5.15 -1.90 6.92
N LEU A 141 -4.81 -0.97 6.04
CA LEU A 141 -5.20 0.44 6.17
C LEU A 141 -6.72 0.58 6.16
N HIS A 142 -7.41 -0.15 5.28
CA HIS A 142 -8.86 -0.20 5.21
C HIS A 142 -9.47 -0.75 6.52
N MET A 143 -8.97 -1.88 7.03
CA MET A 143 -9.45 -2.43 8.32
C MET A 143 -9.20 -1.46 9.49
N LEU A 144 -8.13 -0.67 9.46
CA LEU A 144 -7.87 0.36 10.47
C LEU A 144 -8.86 1.53 10.37
N GLU A 145 -9.28 1.92 9.15
CA GLU A 145 -10.35 2.91 8.96
C GLU A 145 -11.62 2.44 9.65
N ASP A 146 -12.05 1.21 9.40
CA ASP A 146 -13.23 0.63 10.02
C ASP A 146 -13.12 0.60 11.55
N VAL A 147 -11.95 0.20 12.08
CA VAL A 147 -11.66 0.24 13.53
C VAL A 147 -11.83 1.66 14.09
N PHE A 148 -11.29 2.67 13.41
CA PHE A 148 -11.44 4.07 13.84
C PHE A 148 -12.88 4.55 13.73
N GLY A 149 -13.59 4.17 12.66
CA GLY A 149 -15.02 4.46 12.50
C GLY A 149 -15.84 3.93 13.67
N TRP A 150 -15.69 2.64 13.97
CA TRP A 150 -16.41 2.00 15.07
C TRP A 150 -15.98 2.49 16.46
N ALA A 151 -14.70 2.82 16.67
CA ALA A 151 -14.23 3.43 17.91
C ALA A 151 -14.85 4.81 18.13
N VAL A 152 -14.96 5.61 17.07
CA VAL A 152 -15.62 6.93 17.12
C VAL A 152 -17.10 6.78 17.45
N VAL A 153 -17.79 5.83 16.82
CA VAL A 153 -19.20 5.54 17.09
C VAL A 153 -19.39 5.11 18.56
N LEU A 154 -18.51 4.26 19.08
CA LEU A 154 -18.55 3.79 20.46
C LEU A 154 -18.31 4.93 21.46
N VAL A 155 -17.20 5.66 21.30
CA VAL A 155 -16.84 6.78 22.19
C VAL A 155 -17.89 7.89 22.10
N GLY A 156 -18.31 8.24 20.88
CA GLY A 156 -19.35 9.24 20.65
C GLY A 156 -20.66 8.87 21.32
N SER A 157 -21.11 7.61 21.22
CA SER A 157 -22.33 7.12 21.85
C SER A 157 -22.28 7.24 23.39
N VAL A 158 -21.15 6.93 24.01
CA VAL A 158 -20.92 7.04 25.45
C VAL A 158 -20.88 8.50 25.89
N VAL A 159 -20.07 9.35 25.21
CA VAL A 159 -19.93 10.77 25.57
C VAL A 159 -21.24 11.52 25.38
N MET A 160 -21.96 11.31 24.27
CA MET A 160 -23.25 11.94 24.03
C MET A 160 -24.34 11.54 25.03
N ARG A 161 -24.27 10.30 25.52
CA ARG A 161 -25.17 9.80 26.56
C ARG A 161 -25.01 10.55 27.87
N PHE A 162 -23.79 10.99 28.24
CA PHE A 162 -23.52 11.69 29.49
C PHE A 162 -23.55 13.23 29.37
N THR A 163 -23.17 13.77 28.21
CA THR A 163 -23.00 15.22 28.02
C THR A 163 -24.12 15.90 27.24
N GLY A 164 -24.89 15.15 26.45
CA GLY A 164 -25.87 15.72 25.53
C GLY A 164 -25.27 16.49 24.33
N LEU A 165 -23.92 16.55 24.20
CA LEU A 165 -23.20 17.33 23.19
C LEU A 165 -23.12 16.57 21.85
N ARG A 166 -24.05 16.81 20.96
CA ARG A 166 -24.23 16.13 19.68
C ARG A 166 -23.17 16.46 18.61
N PHE A 167 -22.39 17.54 18.78
CA PHE A 167 -21.40 18.01 17.80
C PHE A 167 -20.03 17.34 17.93
N ILE A 168 -19.79 16.61 19.02
CA ILE A 168 -18.50 15.92 19.27
C ILE A 168 -18.28 14.81 18.23
N ASP A 169 -19.29 14.01 17.91
CA ASP A 169 -19.21 12.93 16.93
C ASP A 169 -18.79 13.42 15.52
N PRO A 170 -19.44 14.44 14.91
CA PRO A 170 -18.98 14.94 13.63
C PRO A 170 -17.56 15.51 13.63
N ILE A 171 -17.12 16.17 14.71
CA ILE A 171 -15.76 16.73 14.78
C ILE A 171 -14.72 15.61 14.78
N ILE A 172 -14.91 14.58 15.61
CA ILE A 172 -14.00 13.43 15.66
C ILE A 172 -14.03 12.68 14.32
N SER A 173 -15.22 12.48 13.74
CA SER A 173 -15.36 11.83 12.43
C SER A 173 -14.60 12.58 11.31
N LEU A 174 -14.64 13.91 11.31
CA LEU A 174 -13.87 14.74 10.38
C LEU A 174 -12.36 14.56 10.58
N ALA A 175 -11.88 14.56 11.84
CA ALA A 175 -10.46 14.39 12.15
C ALA A 175 -9.96 13.00 11.72
N VAL A 176 -10.73 11.95 11.99
CA VAL A 176 -10.40 10.57 11.59
C VAL A 176 -10.39 10.45 10.07
N SER A 177 -11.43 10.94 9.37
CA SER A 177 -11.49 10.90 7.91
C SER A 177 -10.31 11.65 7.27
N ALA A 178 -9.92 12.82 7.80
CA ALA A 178 -8.76 13.57 7.33
C ALA A 178 -7.45 12.77 7.51
N PHE A 179 -7.27 12.12 8.67
CA PHE A 179 -6.12 11.27 8.94
C PHE A 179 -6.04 10.10 7.95
N ILE A 180 -7.17 9.44 7.68
CA ILE A 180 -7.22 8.32 6.74
C ILE A 180 -6.93 8.77 5.32
N ILE A 181 -7.53 9.87 4.85
CA ILE A 181 -7.24 10.46 3.53
C ILE A 181 -5.75 10.72 3.38
N PHE A 182 -5.11 11.30 4.39
CA PHE A 182 -3.67 11.58 4.37
C PHE A 182 -2.85 10.29 4.20
N ASN A 183 -3.16 9.24 4.95
CA ASN A 183 -2.46 7.96 4.85
C ASN A 183 -2.75 7.24 3.53
N ALA A 184 -4.00 7.28 3.02
CA ALA A 184 -4.36 6.72 1.74
C ALA A 184 -3.61 7.41 0.58
N LEU A 185 -3.51 8.74 0.59
CA LEU A 185 -2.73 9.49 -0.40
C LEU A 185 -1.23 9.15 -0.36
N LYS A 186 -0.67 8.98 0.84
CA LYS A 186 0.72 8.52 1.00
C LYS A 186 0.91 7.13 0.40
N HIS A 187 -0.02 6.20 0.69
CA HIS A 187 0.03 4.85 0.16
C HIS A 187 -0.14 4.83 -1.37
N LEU A 188 -1.05 5.66 -1.91
CA LEU A 188 -1.23 5.83 -3.35
C LEU A 188 0.05 6.34 -4.03
N ARG A 189 0.76 7.27 -3.39
CA ARG A 189 2.06 7.76 -3.86
C ARG A 189 3.11 6.64 -3.87
N ASP A 190 3.17 5.80 -2.84
CA ASP A 190 4.13 4.69 -2.77
C ASP A 190 3.85 3.65 -3.88
N ILE A 191 2.58 3.38 -4.18
CA ILE A 191 2.18 2.54 -5.32
C ILE A 191 2.59 3.21 -6.64
N GLY A 192 2.31 4.50 -6.78
CA GLY A 192 2.66 5.30 -7.95
C GLY A 192 4.17 5.30 -8.22
N ASP A 193 5.00 5.47 -7.20
CA ASP A 193 6.46 5.43 -7.30
C ASP A 193 6.95 4.10 -7.91
N VAL A 194 6.33 2.97 -7.55
CA VAL A 194 6.69 1.66 -8.14
C VAL A 194 6.23 1.53 -9.59
N PHE A 195 5.03 2.03 -9.93
CA PHE A 195 4.55 2.04 -11.32
C PHE A 195 5.38 2.94 -12.23
N LEU A 196 5.85 4.07 -11.71
CA LEU A 196 6.71 5.04 -12.40
C LEU A 196 8.19 4.64 -12.37
N GLU A 197 8.50 3.44 -11.89
CA GLU A 197 9.86 2.87 -11.84
C GLU A 197 10.86 3.74 -11.07
N ARG A 198 10.37 4.50 -10.07
CA ARG A 198 11.22 5.31 -9.20
C ARG A 198 12.20 4.42 -8.43
N THR A 199 13.41 4.95 -8.21
CA THR A 199 14.38 4.36 -7.29
C THR A 199 13.74 4.17 -5.91
N PRO A 200 13.87 2.97 -5.27
CA PRO A 200 13.31 2.72 -3.96
C PRO A 200 13.80 3.76 -2.92
N ARG A 201 12.88 4.30 -2.11
CA ARG A 201 13.19 5.37 -1.14
C ARG A 201 14.17 4.96 -0.04
N ASN A 202 14.30 3.67 0.21
CA ASN A 202 15.22 3.10 1.20
C ASN A 202 16.62 2.79 0.63
N LEU A 203 16.87 3.17 -0.61
CA LEU A 203 18.15 2.98 -1.28
C LEU A 203 18.72 4.36 -1.64
N ASP A 204 19.90 4.69 -1.09
CA ASP A 204 20.67 5.84 -1.51
C ASP A 204 21.47 5.45 -2.76
N LEU A 205 21.09 6.04 -3.90
CA LEU A 205 21.73 5.76 -5.18
C LEU A 205 23.18 6.28 -5.23
N ALA A 206 23.45 7.41 -4.57
CA ALA A 206 24.79 7.99 -4.54
C ALA A 206 25.76 7.10 -3.73
N GLU A 207 25.33 6.66 -2.55
CA GLU A 207 26.07 5.70 -1.72
C GLU A 207 26.30 4.37 -2.47
N LEU A 208 25.27 3.87 -3.15
CA LEU A 208 25.39 2.63 -3.95
C LEU A 208 26.47 2.79 -5.04
N ILE A 209 26.40 3.86 -5.85
CA ILE A 209 27.36 4.11 -6.93
C ILE A 209 28.78 4.27 -6.36
N HIS A 210 28.92 4.95 -5.23
CA HIS A 210 30.22 5.09 -4.55
C HIS A 210 30.81 3.73 -4.19
N HIS A 211 30.08 2.86 -3.51
CA HIS A 211 30.53 1.52 -3.14
C HIS A 211 30.83 0.63 -4.35
N LEU A 212 30.01 0.76 -5.42
CA LEU A 212 30.28 0.05 -6.67
C LEU A 212 31.58 0.51 -7.33
N SER A 213 31.86 1.81 -7.29
CA SER A 213 33.10 2.38 -7.86
C SER A 213 34.35 2.02 -7.06
N GLU A 214 34.23 1.70 -5.77
CA GLU A 214 35.31 1.23 -4.91
C GLU A 214 35.53 -0.29 -4.99
N THR A 215 34.68 -1.00 -5.75
CA THR A 215 34.82 -2.45 -5.93
C THR A 215 36.09 -2.77 -6.73
N ASP A 216 36.86 -3.74 -6.25
CA ASP A 216 38.12 -4.14 -6.85
C ASP A 216 37.95 -4.56 -8.33
N GLY A 217 38.79 -4.00 -9.23
CA GLY A 217 38.72 -4.20 -10.67
C GLY A 217 37.69 -3.31 -11.40
N VAL A 218 37.01 -2.39 -10.72
CA VAL A 218 36.10 -1.42 -11.33
C VAL A 218 36.85 -0.12 -11.61
N LEU A 219 36.86 0.34 -12.86
CA LEU A 219 37.43 1.62 -13.27
C LEU A 219 36.40 2.72 -13.33
N ASN A 220 35.18 2.41 -13.76
CA ASN A 220 34.07 3.34 -13.80
C ASN A 220 32.73 2.57 -13.76
N VAL A 221 31.70 3.22 -13.22
CA VAL A 221 30.28 2.74 -13.25
C VAL A 221 29.41 3.85 -13.77
N HIS A 222 28.61 3.56 -14.80
CA HIS A 222 27.70 4.53 -15.40
C HIS A 222 26.40 3.85 -15.89
N HIS A 223 25.43 4.63 -16.37
CA HIS A 223 24.10 4.14 -16.77
C HIS A 223 23.44 3.27 -15.70
N VAL A 224 23.54 3.71 -14.43
CA VAL A 224 22.98 2.98 -13.30
C VAL A 224 21.49 3.31 -13.17
N HIS A 225 20.64 2.34 -13.47
CA HIS A 225 19.20 2.43 -13.29
C HIS A 225 18.76 1.43 -12.23
N VAL A 226 18.02 1.90 -11.22
CA VAL A 226 17.52 1.06 -10.13
C VAL A 226 16.02 1.26 -10.00
N ARG A 227 15.27 0.17 -9.99
CA ARG A 227 13.82 0.20 -9.84
C ARG A 227 13.32 -0.95 -8.99
N SER A 228 12.13 -0.78 -8.41
CA SER A 228 11.40 -1.89 -7.84
C SER A 228 10.45 -2.50 -8.87
N THR A 229 10.40 -3.84 -8.95
CA THR A 229 9.49 -4.54 -9.87
C THR A 229 8.10 -4.73 -9.29
N ASP A 230 7.97 -4.87 -7.97
CA ASP A 230 6.73 -5.23 -7.28
C ASP A 230 6.58 -4.59 -5.89
N GLY A 231 7.46 -3.64 -5.56
CA GLY A 231 7.53 -3.00 -4.24
C GLY A 231 8.42 -3.74 -3.23
N TYR A 232 9.00 -4.90 -3.59
CA TYR A 232 9.89 -5.71 -2.75
C TYR A 232 11.21 -6.04 -3.42
N HIS A 233 11.13 -6.51 -4.68
CA HIS A 233 12.30 -6.92 -5.43
C HIS A 233 12.87 -5.73 -6.15
N VAL A 234 14.11 -5.41 -5.85
CA VAL A 234 14.85 -4.31 -6.49
C VAL A 234 15.70 -4.89 -7.60
N SER A 235 15.63 -4.27 -8.77
CA SER A 235 16.42 -4.62 -9.96
C SER A 235 17.30 -3.45 -10.34
N ALA A 236 18.52 -3.72 -10.76
CA ALA A 236 19.45 -2.74 -11.28
C ALA A 236 19.95 -3.12 -12.68
N THR A 237 20.19 -2.12 -13.51
CA THR A 237 20.96 -2.24 -14.75
C THR A 237 22.08 -1.22 -14.70
N MET A 238 23.28 -1.58 -15.22
CA MET A 238 24.44 -0.72 -15.18
C MET A 238 25.49 -1.14 -16.19
N HIS A 239 26.32 -0.17 -16.56
CA HIS A 239 27.55 -0.40 -17.30
C HIS A 239 28.75 -0.26 -16.36
N VAL A 240 29.74 -1.12 -16.54
CA VAL A 240 30.94 -1.21 -15.72
C VAL A 240 32.16 -1.29 -16.59
N VAL A 241 33.02 -0.28 -16.49
CA VAL A 241 34.31 -0.27 -17.20
C VAL A 241 35.33 -1.04 -16.37
N THR A 242 35.98 -2.01 -16.99
CA THR A 242 37.03 -2.83 -16.36
C THR A 242 38.07 -3.29 -17.38
N ASP A 243 39.32 -3.40 -16.96
CA ASP A 243 40.41 -4.07 -17.70
C ASP A 243 40.74 -5.45 -17.14
N GLU A 244 39.98 -5.89 -16.13
CA GLU A 244 40.13 -7.19 -15.48
C GLU A 244 39.16 -8.27 -16.03
N ASP A 245 39.20 -9.46 -15.45
CA ASP A 245 38.25 -10.54 -15.76
C ASP A 245 36.82 -10.13 -15.48
N ALA A 246 36.02 -9.96 -16.52
CA ALA A 246 34.63 -9.50 -16.44
C ALA A 246 33.77 -10.39 -15.54
N LYS A 247 34.07 -11.70 -15.42
CA LYS A 247 33.29 -12.59 -14.56
C LYS A 247 33.57 -12.29 -13.10
N ARG A 248 34.85 -12.12 -12.73
CA ARG A 248 35.29 -11.77 -11.38
C ARG A 248 34.65 -10.46 -10.93
N VAL A 249 34.73 -9.42 -11.76
CA VAL A 249 34.18 -8.08 -11.46
C VAL A 249 32.68 -8.13 -11.33
N LYS A 250 31.96 -8.80 -12.23
CA LYS A 250 30.50 -8.98 -12.13
C LYS A 250 30.08 -9.69 -10.84
N ASP A 251 30.83 -10.68 -10.38
CA ASP A 251 30.48 -11.41 -9.15
C ASP A 251 30.77 -10.56 -7.91
N ALA A 252 31.81 -9.72 -7.91
CA ALA A 252 32.10 -8.75 -6.86
C ALA A 252 30.98 -7.70 -6.77
N ILE A 253 30.60 -7.08 -7.90
CA ILE A 253 29.50 -6.11 -7.99
C ILE A 253 28.18 -6.72 -7.52
N ARG A 254 27.82 -7.94 -7.94
CA ARG A 254 26.60 -8.61 -7.45
C ARG A 254 26.62 -8.81 -5.95
N THR A 255 27.78 -9.03 -5.37
CA THR A 255 27.93 -9.18 -3.92
C THR A 255 27.67 -7.87 -3.22
N GLU A 256 28.20 -6.76 -3.75
CA GLU A 256 27.95 -5.43 -3.22
C GLU A 256 26.46 -5.01 -3.35
N LEU A 257 25.88 -5.21 -4.53
CA LEU A 257 24.47 -4.94 -4.78
C LEU A 257 23.52 -5.66 -3.80
N ARG A 258 23.84 -6.90 -3.42
CA ARG A 258 23.04 -7.66 -2.44
C ARG A 258 23.07 -7.02 -1.05
N LYS A 259 24.18 -6.41 -0.64
CA LYS A 259 24.27 -5.68 0.65
C LYS A 259 23.31 -4.49 0.68
N HIS A 260 23.09 -3.84 -0.48
CA HIS A 260 22.14 -2.76 -0.68
C HIS A 260 20.71 -3.22 -1.00
N GLY A 261 20.42 -4.53 -0.90
CA GLY A 261 19.07 -5.08 -1.11
C GLY A 261 18.66 -5.24 -2.58
N VAL A 262 19.58 -5.09 -3.52
CA VAL A 262 19.31 -5.36 -4.94
C VAL A 262 19.28 -6.85 -5.19
N SER A 263 18.12 -7.35 -5.65
CA SER A 263 17.87 -8.79 -5.82
C SER A 263 18.31 -9.32 -7.19
N PHE A 264 18.29 -8.46 -8.19
CA PHE A 264 18.59 -8.82 -9.58
C PHE A 264 19.40 -7.70 -10.25
N ALA A 265 20.44 -8.04 -11.00
CA ALA A 265 21.24 -7.06 -11.74
C ALA A 265 21.62 -7.57 -13.12
N THR A 266 21.44 -6.71 -14.13
CA THR A 266 22.05 -6.83 -15.45
C THR A 266 23.26 -5.91 -15.46
N ILE A 267 24.43 -6.47 -15.76
CA ILE A 267 25.72 -5.75 -15.76
C ILE A 267 26.34 -5.94 -17.14
N GLU A 268 26.45 -4.86 -17.88
CA GLU A 268 27.25 -4.80 -19.09
C GLU A 268 28.66 -4.37 -18.72
N THR A 269 29.66 -5.05 -19.32
CA THR A 269 31.06 -4.71 -19.05
C THR A 269 31.67 -4.14 -20.32
N GLU A 270 32.38 -3.03 -20.18
CA GLU A 270 33.08 -2.31 -21.24
C GLU A 270 34.59 -2.27 -20.97
N LEU A 271 35.39 -2.20 -22.04
CA LEU A 271 36.82 -2.01 -21.94
C LEU A 271 37.12 -0.50 -21.80
N PRO A 272 38.27 -0.12 -21.19
CA PRO A 272 38.72 1.26 -21.15
C PRO A 272 38.85 1.85 -22.56
N GLY A 273 38.13 2.97 -22.79
CA GLY A 273 38.07 3.67 -24.09
C GLY A 273 37.09 3.07 -25.09
N GLU A 274 36.33 2.04 -24.73
CA GLU A 274 35.18 1.61 -25.53
C GLU A 274 34.08 2.65 -25.50
N THR A 275 33.48 2.97 -26.67
CA THR A 275 32.34 3.89 -26.74
C THR A 275 31.09 3.19 -26.26
N CYS A 276 30.44 3.73 -25.25
CA CYS A 276 29.15 3.22 -24.78
C CYS A 276 28.12 3.33 -25.91
N GLY A 277 27.50 2.20 -26.28
CA GLY A 277 26.52 2.14 -27.38
C GLY A 277 25.26 2.99 -27.11
N GLU A 278 25.02 3.41 -25.87
CA GLU A 278 23.86 4.22 -25.45
C GLU A 278 24.17 5.73 -25.35
N GLU A 279 25.41 6.17 -25.60
CA GLU A 279 25.80 7.59 -25.58
C GLU A 279 24.97 8.49 -26.52
N ASN A 280 24.31 7.93 -27.51
CA ASN A 280 23.50 8.66 -28.51
C ASN A 280 21.99 8.76 -28.19
N SER A 281 21.52 8.31 -27.05
CA SER A 281 20.13 8.50 -26.67
C SER A 281 19.98 9.90 -26.05
N GLU A 282 19.50 10.86 -26.85
CA GLU A 282 19.34 12.28 -26.49
C GLU A 282 18.54 12.56 -25.18
N THR A 283 17.91 11.56 -24.59
CA THR A 283 17.06 11.69 -23.40
C THR A 283 17.71 11.20 -22.10
N LEU A 284 18.87 10.53 -22.13
CA LEU A 284 19.49 9.91 -20.94
C LEU A 284 20.87 10.51 -20.58
N ASN A 285 21.38 11.45 -21.36
CA ASN A 285 22.74 12.00 -21.24
C ASN A 285 22.91 13.21 -20.31
N GLU A 286 21.88 13.62 -19.55
CA GLU A 286 22.14 14.56 -18.49
C GLU A 286 22.68 13.81 -17.26
N PRO A 287 23.85 14.23 -16.69
CA PRO A 287 24.36 13.63 -15.48
C PRO A 287 23.28 13.75 -14.37
N ILE A 288 23.02 12.63 -13.67
CA ILE A 288 22.09 12.63 -12.54
C ILE A 288 22.54 13.72 -11.56
N ARG A 289 21.80 14.82 -11.47
CA ARG A 289 22.07 15.89 -10.50
C ARG A 289 21.67 15.37 -9.12
N TYR A 290 22.67 15.03 -8.32
CA TYR A 290 22.47 14.70 -6.92
C TYR A 290 22.18 15.98 -6.15
N HIS A 291 20.92 16.19 -5.76
CA HIS A 291 20.59 17.22 -4.77
C HIS A 291 20.97 16.68 -3.39
N HIS A 292 22.06 17.17 -2.83
CA HIS A 292 22.35 17.04 -1.42
C HIS A 292 21.27 17.80 -0.65
N HIS A 293 20.45 17.10 0.12
CA HIS A 293 19.57 17.67 1.15
C HIS A 293 20.08 17.31 2.52
#